data_0146c74a3dc56229b2cc3362863f2d00
#
_entry.id   0146c74a3dc56229b2cc3362863f2d00
#
_cell.length_a   1.000
_cell.length_b   1.000
_cell.length_c   1.000
_cell.angle_alpha   90.00
_cell.angle_beta   90.00
_cell.angle_gamma   90.00
#
_symmetry.space_group_name_H-M   'P 1'
#
loop_
_entity.id
_entity.type
_entity.pdbx_description
1 polymer ?
#
loop_
_entity_poly.entity_id
_entity_poly.type
_entity_poly.pdbx_seq_one_letter_code
_entity_poly.pdbx_strand_id
1 'polypeptide(L)'
;MRYETFDSEVHDVLKVAKLVYDVDFRTFDMLFKNPDGAVKAIAKDLRRNEIEYCFKVIFDDNDEMVGILKMYSADTHHKFHFKSIKLIIVDILDHFVLCDIKKGDLYLSEIAIDESFRGQGIGRKVILDAIEYARSKNFKRLILDVDLRNEGAKSLYEKLGFKEFNKKSLKLGSFERGMYNMELIL
;
A
#
# COMPACT_ATOMS: atom_id res chain seq x y z
N MET A 1 11.96 11.08 -10.78
CA MET A 1 10.70 10.97 -10.02
C MET A 1 10.83 11.71 -8.71
N ARG A 2 9.76 12.35 -8.23
CA ARG A 2 9.69 13.12 -6.99
C ARG A 2 8.66 12.50 -6.05
N TYR A 3 8.97 12.46 -4.75
CA TYR A 3 8.10 11.92 -3.71
C TYR A 3 7.72 13.04 -2.75
N GLU A 4 6.44 13.36 -2.65
CA GLU A 4 5.92 14.35 -1.71
C GLU A 4 5.08 13.69 -0.63
N THR A 5 5.14 14.23 0.60
CA THR A 5 4.21 13.79 1.64
C THR A 5 2.80 14.15 1.22
N PHE A 6 1.89 13.20 1.31
CA PHE A 6 0.49 13.47 0.98
C PHE A 6 -0.10 14.54 1.90
N ASP A 7 -0.73 15.52 1.29
CA ASP A 7 -1.44 16.59 1.95
C ASP A 7 -2.79 16.80 1.22
N SER A 8 -3.89 16.67 1.96
CA SER A 8 -5.23 16.77 1.41
C SER A 8 -5.63 18.18 0.94
N GLU A 9 -4.89 19.21 1.35
CA GLU A 9 -5.11 20.60 0.91
C GLU A 9 -4.36 20.93 -0.40
N VAL A 10 -3.36 20.10 -0.75
CA VAL A 10 -2.46 20.34 -1.90
C VAL A 10 -2.73 19.36 -3.03
N HIS A 11 -2.93 18.08 -2.70
CA HIS A 11 -3.01 17.00 -3.68
C HIS A 11 -4.47 16.65 -4.03
N ASP A 12 -4.66 16.07 -5.23
CA ASP A 12 -5.97 15.55 -5.64
C ASP A 12 -6.37 14.33 -4.78
N VAL A 13 -7.16 14.60 -3.76
CA VAL A 13 -7.63 13.59 -2.80
C VAL A 13 -8.45 12.49 -3.47
N LEU A 14 -9.21 12.78 -4.53
CA LEU A 14 -10.02 11.76 -5.20
C LEU A 14 -9.13 10.82 -6.01
N LYS A 15 -8.10 11.33 -6.68
CA LYS A 15 -7.11 10.52 -7.39
C LYS A 15 -6.33 9.65 -6.42
N VAL A 16 -5.89 10.20 -5.28
CA VAL A 16 -5.23 9.42 -4.22
C VAL A 16 -6.16 8.35 -3.66
N ALA A 17 -7.42 8.69 -3.35
CA ALA A 17 -8.40 7.74 -2.84
C ALA A 17 -8.69 6.59 -3.83
N LYS A 18 -8.70 6.89 -5.13
CA LYS A 18 -8.84 5.87 -6.18
C LYS A 18 -7.64 4.92 -6.19
N LEU A 19 -6.42 5.43 -6.05
CA LEU A 19 -5.22 4.62 -5.98
C LEU A 19 -5.20 3.73 -4.72
N VAL A 20 -5.62 4.25 -3.56
CA VAL A 20 -5.79 3.45 -2.33
C VAL A 20 -6.84 2.35 -2.54
N TYR A 21 -7.98 2.67 -3.14
CA TYR A 21 -8.99 1.68 -3.48
C TYR A 21 -8.41 0.57 -4.40
N ASP A 22 -7.61 0.93 -5.40
CA ASP A 22 -7.02 -0.01 -6.36
C ASP A 22 -6.03 -1.00 -5.73
N VAL A 23 -5.40 -0.65 -4.59
CA VAL A 23 -4.52 -1.57 -3.85
C VAL A 23 -5.29 -2.81 -3.40
N ASP A 24 -6.53 -2.64 -2.90
CA ASP A 24 -7.33 -3.75 -2.37
C ASP A 24 -8.83 -3.62 -2.75
N PHE A 25 -9.10 -3.37 -4.02
CA PHE A 25 -10.46 -3.14 -4.53
C PHE A 25 -11.46 -4.24 -4.12
N ARG A 26 -11.00 -5.50 -3.97
CA ARG A 26 -11.88 -6.62 -3.64
C ARG A 26 -12.47 -6.55 -2.24
N THR A 27 -11.67 -6.14 -1.26
CA THR A 27 -12.15 -5.94 0.10
C THR A 27 -13.11 -4.75 0.15
N PHE A 28 -12.79 -3.68 -0.58
CA PHE A 28 -13.69 -2.55 -0.69
C PHE A 28 -15.00 -2.90 -1.39
N ASP A 29 -14.97 -3.66 -2.50
CA ASP A 29 -16.16 -4.10 -3.23
C ASP A 29 -17.07 -5.01 -2.38
N MET A 30 -16.50 -5.83 -1.52
CA MET A 30 -17.27 -6.63 -0.57
C MET A 30 -18.07 -5.77 0.41
N LEU A 31 -17.52 -4.64 0.84
CA LEU A 31 -18.09 -3.80 1.89
C LEU A 31 -18.94 -2.65 1.36
N PHE A 32 -18.67 -2.20 0.14
CA PHE A 32 -19.36 -1.09 -0.50
C PHE A 32 -20.19 -1.57 -1.68
N LYS A 33 -21.35 -0.92 -1.89
CA LYS A 33 -22.27 -1.30 -2.99
C LYS A 33 -21.71 -0.99 -4.38
N ASN A 34 -20.78 -0.05 -4.45
CA ASN A 34 -20.13 0.35 -5.69
C ASN A 34 -18.76 0.97 -5.42
N PRO A 35 -17.84 0.95 -6.40
CA PRO A 35 -16.50 1.54 -6.29
C PRO A 35 -16.51 3.02 -5.89
N ASP A 36 -17.41 3.84 -6.46
CA ASP A 36 -17.51 5.26 -6.17
C ASP A 36 -17.81 5.55 -4.69
N GLY A 37 -18.64 4.70 -4.08
CA GLY A 37 -18.95 4.80 -2.66
C GLY A 37 -17.74 4.51 -1.78
N ALA A 38 -16.91 3.55 -2.17
CA ALA A 38 -15.65 3.23 -1.49
C ALA A 38 -14.66 4.41 -1.63
N VAL A 39 -14.42 4.87 -2.86
CA VAL A 39 -13.51 6.00 -3.14
C VAL A 39 -13.92 7.27 -2.38
N LYS A 40 -15.22 7.60 -2.34
CA LYS A 40 -15.73 8.74 -1.55
C LYS A 40 -15.50 8.58 -0.05
N ALA A 41 -15.66 7.36 0.48
CA ALA A 41 -15.41 7.09 1.90
C ALA A 41 -13.92 7.23 2.24
N ILE A 42 -13.03 6.68 1.41
CA ILE A 42 -11.58 6.83 1.53
C ILE A 42 -11.18 8.31 1.45
N ALA A 43 -11.67 9.04 0.44
CA ALA A 43 -11.39 10.47 0.28
C ALA A 43 -11.83 11.31 1.48
N LYS A 44 -12.98 10.96 2.09
CA LYS A 44 -13.46 11.62 3.31
C LYS A 44 -12.54 11.37 4.49
N ASP A 45 -12.01 10.16 4.63
CA ASP A 45 -11.07 9.82 5.70
C ASP A 45 -9.71 10.46 5.49
N LEU A 46 -9.20 10.49 4.26
CA LEU A 46 -7.95 11.17 3.90
C LEU A 46 -7.97 12.67 4.24
N ARG A 47 -9.11 13.34 4.09
CA ARG A 47 -9.27 14.77 4.47
C ARG A 47 -9.34 15.02 5.97
N ARG A 48 -9.57 13.99 6.78
CA ARG A 48 -9.76 14.12 8.24
C ARG A 48 -8.55 13.73 9.04
N ASN A 49 -7.67 12.95 8.43
CA ASN A 49 -6.47 12.47 9.09
C ASN A 49 -5.38 13.54 9.05
N GLU A 50 -4.55 13.55 10.09
CA GLU A 50 -3.33 14.34 10.11
C GLU A 50 -2.38 13.88 9.01
N ILE A 51 -1.48 14.79 8.59
CA ILE A 51 -0.47 14.50 7.57
C ILE A 51 0.42 13.35 8.04
N GLU A 52 0.39 12.24 7.32
CA GLU A 52 1.25 11.08 7.60
C GLU A 52 2.52 11.16 6.77
N TYR A 53 3.65 11.44 7.40
CA TYR A 53 4.95 11.50 6.71
C TYR A 53 5.36 10.20 6.00
N CYS A 54 4.78 9.07 6.38
CA CYS A 54 5.00 7.79 5.74
C CYS A 54 4.18 7.57 4.46
N PHE A 55 3.20 8.46 4.16
CA PHE A 55 2.36 8.39 2.97
C PHE A 55 2.82 9.40 1.94
N LYS A 56 3.25 8.92 0.78
CA LYS A 56 3.80 9.74 -0.31
C LYS A 56 2.95 9.66 -1.56
N VAL A 57 2.86 10.78 -2.25
CA VAL A 57 2.41 10.90 -3.64
C VAL A 57 3.63 10.91 -4.54
N ILE A 58 3.54 10.26 -5.68
CA ILE A 58 4.64 10.10 -6.63
C ILE A 58 4.35 10.92 -7.86
N PHE A 59 5.31 11.77 -8.25
CA PHE A 59 5.26 12.54 -9.48
C PHE A 59 6.36 12.08 -10.45
N ASP A 60 6.06 12.10 -11.72
CA ASP A 60 7.04 11.88 -12.79
C ASP A 60 7.87 13.15 -13.08
N ASP A 61 8.68 13.10 -14.14
CA ASP A 61 9.53 14.21 -14.53
C ASP A 61 8.74 15.32 -15.27
N ASN A 62 7.48 15.09 -15.64
CA ASN A 62 6.55 16.05 -16.22
C ASN A 62 5.63 16.70 -15.18
N ASP A 63 5.88 16.45 -13.89
CA ASP A 63 5.04 16.93 -12.78
C ASP A 63 3.63 16.33 -12.75
N GLU A 64 3.45 15.14 -13.35
CA GLU A 64 2.19 14.41 -13.29
C GLU A 64 2.18 13.42 -12.12
N MET A 65 1.08 13.39 -11.37
CA MET A 65 0.90 12.43 -10.28
C MET A 65 0.66 11.03 -10.88
N VAL A 66 1.64 10.15 -10.69
CA VAL A 66 1.67 8.79 -11.29
C VAL A 66 1.35 7.67 -10.29
N GLY A 67 1.33 7.95 -8.99
CA GLY A 67 1.06 6.91 -8.00
C GLY A 67 1.18 7.34 -6.55
N ILE A 68 1.10 6.36 -5.67
CA ILE A 68 1.26 6.51 -4.22
C ILE A 68 2.22 5.46 -3.68
N LEU A 69 2.84 5.78 -2.53
CA LEU A 69 3.71 4.89 -1.77
C LEU A 69 3.50 5.13 -0.28
N LYS A 70 3.25 4.08 0.49
CA LYS A 70 3.20 4.14 1.94
C LYS A 70 4.17 3.13 2.54
N MET A 71 5.07 3.62 3.41
CA MET A 71 6.04 2.79 4.12
C MET A 71 6.12 3.24 5.58
N TYR A 72 6.19 2.30 6.51
CA TYR A 72 6.37 2.57 7.92
C TYR A 72 7.12 1.45 8.64
N SER A 73 7.64 1.74 9.82
CA SER A 73 8.30 0.77 10.71
C SER A 73 7.47 0.56 11.98
N ALA A 74 7.86 -0.39 12.81
CA ALA A 74 7.23 -0.60 14.11
C ALA A 74 7.25 0.66 14.99
N ASP A 75 8.28 1.49 14.87
CA ASP A 75 8.45 2.72 15.67
C ASP A 75 7.66 3.91 15.10
N THR A 76 7.30 3.87 13.80
CA THR A 76 6.58 4.95 13.09
C THR A 76 5.18 4.54 12.66
N HIS A 77 4.72 3.39 13.12
CA HIS A 77 3.38 2.91 12.81
C HIS A 77 2.33 3.73 13.56
N HIS A 78 1.73 4.68 12.86
CA HIS A 78 0.53 5.36 13.33
C HIS A 78 -0.68 4.50 12.96
N LYS A 79 -1.47 4.11 13.97
CA LYS A 79 -2.72 3.41 13.74
C LYS A 79 -3.64 4.32 12.95
N PHE A 80 -4.02 3.89 11.77
CA PHE A 80 -5.08 4.54 11.00
C PHE A 80 -6.37 4.51 11.83
N HIS A 81 -6.91 5.66 12.11
CA HIS A 81 -8.22 5.76 12.76
C HIS A 81 -9.27 5.99 11.68
N PHE A 82 -9.65 4.92 10.99
CA PHE A 82 -10.80 4.97 10.11
C PHE A 82 -12.06 5.30 10.92
N LYS A 83 -12.70 6.41 10.59
CA LYS A 83 -13.95 6.84 11.23
C LYS A 83 -15.17 6.15 10.62
N SER A 84 -15.04 5.55 9.44
CA SER A 84 -16.07 4.74 8.81
C SER A 84 -16.01 3.30 9.34
N ILE A 85 -17.13 2.79 9.85
CA ILE A 85 -17.23 1.40 10.35
C ILE A 85 -16.82 0.36 9.30
N LYS A 86 -17.06 0.64 8.00
CA LYS A 86 -16.66 -0.25 6.92
C LYS A 86 -15.15 -0.30 6.74
N LEU A 87 -14.46 0.82 6.90
CA LEU A 87 -13.00 0.88 6.82
C LEU A 87 -12.36 0.23 8.06
N ILE A 88 -12.99 0.30 9.23
CA ILE A 88 -12.56 -0.47 10.41
C ILE A 88 -12.61 -1.99 10.14
N ILE A 89 -13.61 -2.45 9.39
CA ILE A 89 -13.70 -3.88 9.02
C ILE A 89 -12.54 -4.26 8.08
N VAL A 90 -12.15 -3.39 7.15
CA VAL A 90 -10.94 -3.62 6.30
C VAL A 90 -9.72 -3.81 7.19
N ASP A 91 -9.47 -2.91 8.14
CA ASP A 91 -8.36 -2.97 9.10
C ASP A 91 -8.34 -4.29 9.90
N ILE A 92 -9.50 -4.74 10.35
CA ILE A 92 -9.63 -6.01 11.08
C ILE A 92 -9.27 -7.19 10.16
N LEU A 93 -9.75 -7.20 8.91
CA LEU A 93 -9.43 -8.26 7.95
C LEU A 93 -7.94 -8.27 7.62
N ASP A 94 -7.33 -7.11 7.49
CA ASP A 94 -5.89 -6.93 7.24
C ASP A 94 -5.06 -7.54 8.36
N HIS A 95 -5.44 -7.32 9.60
CA HIS A 95 -4.72 -7.86 10.76
C HIS A 95 -4.50 -9.38 10.70
N PHE A 96 -5.42 -10.13 10.06
CA PHE A 96 -5.32 -11.58 9.95
C PHE A 96 -4.42 -12.06 8.81
N VAL A 97 -4.18 -11.25 7.79
CA VAL A 97 -3.48 -11.67 6.57
C VAL A 97 -2.16 -10.95 6.31
N LEU A 98 -1.97 -9.75 6.89
CA LEU A 98 -0.73 -9.01 6.73
C LEU A 98 0.40 -9.57 7.61
N CYS A 99 1.64 -9.25 7.25
CA CYS A 99 2.81 -9.67 8.01
C CYS A 99 2.97 -8.87 9.32
N ASP A 100 3.59 -9.50 10.31
CA ASP A 100 3.93 -8.84 11.57
C ASP A 100 5.23 -8.06 11.41
N ILE A 101 5.18 -6.75 11.72
CA ILE A 101 6.32 -5.84 11.60
C ILE A 101 7.17 -5.93 12.87
N LYS A 102 8.44 -6.27 12.74
CA LYS A 102 9.39 -6.38 13.84
C LYS A 102 10.30 -5.16 13.88
N LYS A 103 10.97 -4.98 15.02
CA LYS A 103 11.98 -3.93 15.15
C LYS A 103 13.12 -4.12 14.13
N GLY A 104 13.37 -3.09 13.36
CA GLY A 104 14.35 -3.11 12.27
C GLY A 104 13.77 -3.44 10.89
N ASP A 105 12.47 -3.71 10.80
CA ASP A 105 11.77 -3.86 9.52
C ASP A 105 11.25 -2.51 9.03
N LEU A 106 11.33 -2.28 7.72
CA LEU A 106 10.53 -1.29 7.02
C LEU A 106 9.42 -2.05 6.26
N TYR A 107 8.18 -1.65 6.47
CA TYR A 107 7.03 -2.27 5.81
C TYR A 107 6.54 -1.38 4.66
N LEU A 108 6.56 -1.92 3.45
CA LEU A 108 5.95 -1.32 2.27
C LEU A 108 4.47 -1.72 2.27
N SER A 109 3.63 -0.85 2.85
CA SER A 109 2.21 -1.10 3.07
C SER A 109 1.38 -0.94 1.81
N GLU A 110 1.62 0.15 1.08
CA GLU A 110 0.85 0.47 -0.11
C GLU A 110 1.76 0.95 -1.23
N ILE A 111 1.56 0.41 -2.42
CA ILE A 111 2.11 0.93 -3.67
C ILE A 111 1.05 0.78 -4.75
N ALA A 112 0.66 1.88 -5.35
CA ALA A 112 -0.22 1.88 -6.51
C ALA A 112 0.31 2.84 -7.57
N ILE A 113 0.32 2.38 -8.81
CA ILE A 113 0.61 3.20 -9.99
C ILE A 113 -0.69 3.35 -10.78
N ASP A 114 -1.00 4.60 -11.11
CA ASP A 114 -2.16 4.95 -11.93
C ASP A 114 -2.14 4.13 -13.22
N GLU A 115 -3.29 3.61 -13.62
CA GLU A 115 -3.42 2.66 -14.74
C GLU A 115 -2.87 3.21 -16.05
N SER A 116 -2.98 4.54 -16.28
CA SER A 116 -2.44 5.22 -17.47
C SER A 116 -0.91 5.20 -17.55
N PHE A 117 -0.23 4.94 -16.43
CA PHE A 117 1.24 4.88 -16.33
C PHE A 117 1.79 3.46 -16.10
N ARG A 118 0.92 2.44 -16.10
CA ARG A 118 1.37 1.04 -15.95
C ARG A 118 2.13 0.55 -17.18
N GLY A 119 2.94 -0.50 -17.00
CA GLY A 119 3.76 -1.07 -18.09
C GLY A 119 5.03 -0.28 -18.43
N GLN A 120 5.23 0.91 -17.87
CA GLN A 120 6.37 1.80 -18.13
C GLN A 120 7.55 1.60 -17.16
N GLY A 121 7.49 0.58 -16.32
CA GLY A 121 8.55 0.29 -15.34
C GLY A 121 8.53 1.16 -14.08
N ILE A 122 7.57 2.08 -13.93
CA ILE A 122 7.47 3.01 -12.79
C ILE A 122 7.39 2.24 -11.46
N GLY A 123 6.52 1.23 -11.37
CA GLY A 123 6.41 0.42 -10.14
C GLY A 123 7.73 -0.24 -9.75
N ARG A 124 8.47 -0.77 -10.72
CA ARG A 124 9.82 -1.33 -10.48
C ARG A 124 10.77 -0.27 -9.93
N LYS A 125 10.77 0.93 -10.51
CA LYS A 125 11.61 2.04 -10.05
C LYS A 125 11.27 2.45 -8.63
N VAL A 126 9.98 2.60 -8.30
CA VAL A 126 9.51 2.94 -6.94
C VAL A 126 10.00 1.91 -5.91
N ILE A 127 9.95 0.61 -6.24
CA ILE A 127 10.42 -0.44 -5.32
C ILE A 127 11.95 -0.36 -5.15
N LEU A 128 12.71 -0.08 -6.20
CA LEU A 128 14.16 0.12 -6.11
C LEU A 128 14.50 1.33 -5.24
N ASP A 129 13.80 2.45 -5.41
CA ASP A 129 13.96 3.65 -4.58
C ASP A 129 13.62 3.36 -3.10
N ALA A 130 12.59 2.53 -2.85
CA ALA A 130 12.24 2.07 -1.50
C ALA A 130 13.33 1.17 -0.87
N ILE A 131 13.96 0.29 -1.66
CA ILE A 131 15.08 -0.55 -1.22
C ILE A 131 16.28 0.32 -0.85
N GLU A 132 16.62 1.30 -1.69
CA GLU A 132 17.71 2.24 -1.43
C GLU A 132 17.45 3.07 -0.18
N TYR A 133 16.23 3.59 -0.03
CA TYR A 133 15.81 4.30 1.17
C TYR A 133 15.97 3.42 2.43
N ALA A 134 15.48 2.17 2.39
CA ALA A 134 15.57 1.24 3.51
C ALA A 134 17.04 0.97 3.91
N ARG A 135 17.94 0.79 2.94
CA ARG A 135 19.38 0.65 3.18
C ARG A 135 20.00 1.89 3.80
N SER A 136 19.67 3.07 3.25
CA SER A 136 20.19 4.36 3.74
C SER A 136 19.80 4.66 5.19
N LYS A 137 18.68 4.08 5.65
CA LYS A 137 18.16 4.20 7.03
C LYS A 137 18.57 3.04 7.94
N ASN A 138 19.43 2.11 7.46
CA ASN A 138 19.92 0.95 8.19
C ASN A 138 18.80 0.01 8.68
N PHE A 139 17.70 -0.13 7.93
CA PHE A 139 16.73 -1.18 8.17
C PHE A 139 17.36 -2.55 7.86
N LYS A 140 16.91 -3.58 8.56
CA LYS A 140 17.41 -4.95 8.36
C LYS A 140 16.69 -5.69 7.25
N ARG A 141 15.40 -5.38 7.09
CA ARG A 141 14.53 -5.98 6.09
C ARG A 141 13.57 -4.95 5.51
N LEU A 142 13.28 -5.08 4.23
CA LEU A 142 12.09 -4.49 3.61
C LEU A 142 11.07 -5.63 3.45
N ILE A 143 9.89 -5.47 4.03
CA ILE A 143 8.82 -6.47 4.01
C ILE A 143 7.57 -5.90 3.32
N LEU A 144 6.78 -6.76 2.72
CA LEU A 144 5.52 -6.40 2.04
C LEU A 144 4.57 -7.59 1.98
N ASP A 145 3.33 -7.30 1.65
CA ASP A 145 2.29 -8.28 1.40
C ASP A 145 1.75 -8.17 -0.02
N VAL A 146 1.50 -9.32 -0.63
CA VAL A 146 0.99 -9.43 -1.99
C VAL A 146 -0.22 -10.37 -2.02
N ASP A 147 -1.34 -9.91 -2.60
CA ASP A 147 -2.54 -10.77 -2.77
C ASP A 147 -2.17 -12.05 -3.52
N LEU A 148 -2.64 -13.21 -3.04
CA LEU A 148 -2.36 -14.53 -3.61
C LEU A 148 -2.68 -14.65 -5.10
N ARG A 149 -3.52 -13.77 -5.62
CA ARG A 149 -3.97 -13.74 -7.01
C ARG A 149 -3.18 -12.73 -7.86
N ASN A 150 -2.30 -11.92 -7.23
CA ASN A 150 -1.49 -10.93 -7.95
C ASN A 150 -0.11 -11.51 -8.33
N GLU A 151 -0.13 -12.51 -9.21
CA GLU A 151 1.08 -13.18 -9.69
C GLU A 151 2.05 -12.20 -10.38
N GLY A 152 1.52 -11.14 -11.00
CA GLY A 152 2.35 -10.11 -11.64
C GLY A 152 3.19 -9.34 -10.64
N ALA A 153 2.60 -8.89 -9.54
CA ALA A 153 3.33 -8.21 -8.47
C ALA A 153 4.30 -9.17 -7.77
N LYS A 154 3.86 -10.41 -7.46
CA LYS A 154 4.74 -11.42 -6.86
C LYS A 154 5.98 -11.65 -7.71
N SER A 155 5.80 -11.90 -9.01
CA SER A 155 6.93 -12.10 -9.94
C SER A 155 7.86 -10.89 -10.01
N LEU A 156 7.33 -9.66 -9.93
CA LEU A 156 8.15 -8.45 -9.90
C LEU A 156 9.01 -8.40 -8.62
N TYR A 157 8.41 -8.67 -7.46
CA TYR A 157 9.14 -8.68 -6.19
C TYR A 157 10.21 -9.78 -6.13
N GLU A 158 9.91 -10.99 -6.61
CA GLU A 158 10.89 -12.09 -6.72
C GLU A 158 12.09 -11.70 -7.60
N LYS A 159 11.85 -11.06 -8.76
CA LYS A 159 12.92 -10.54 -9.64
C LYS A 159 13.76 -9.44 -8.99
N LEU A 160 13.24 -8.75 -7.96
CA LEU A 160 13.95 -7.75 -7.17
C LEU A 160 14.62 -8.34 -5.93
N GLY A 161 14.55 -9.67 -5.76
CA GLY A 161 15.24 -10.39 -4.69
C GLY A 161 14.40 -10.65 -3.43
N PHE A 162 13.13 -10.26 -3.43
CA PHE A 162 12.23 -10.62 -2.33
C PHE A 162 11.97 -12.12 -2.32
N LYS A 163 11.81 -12.67 -1.13
CA LYS A 163 11.47 -14.08 -0.90
C LYS A 163 10.21 -14.17 -0.06
N GLU A 164 9.37 -15.15 -0.39
CA GLU A 164 8.24 -15.50 0.45
C GLU A 164 8.78 -16.11 1.75
N PHE A 165 8.37 -15.58 2.91
CA PHE A 165 8.71 -16.12 4.21
C PHE A 165 7.49 -16.65 4.97
N ASN A 166 6.28 -16.24 4.53
CA ASN A 166 5.02 -16.73 5.09
C ASN A 166 3.88 -16.56 4.08
N LYS A 167 2.78 -17.26 4.33
CA LYS A 167 1.54 -17.16 3.58
C LYS A 167 0.38 -17.23 4.55
N LYS A 168 -0.45 -16.19 4.57
CA LYS A 168 -1.64 -16.10 5.43
C LYS A 168 -2.90 -16.04 4.58
N SER A 169 -3.97 -16.69 5.01
CA SER A 169 -5.27 -16.58 4.36
C SER A 169 -6.43 -16.65 5.35
N LEU A 170 -7.50 -15.96 5.04
CA LEU A 170 -8.77 -15.95 5.77
C LEU A 170 -9.89 -16.31 4.80
N LYS A 171 -10.76 -17.23 5.21
CA LYS A 171 -11.93 -17.62 4.44
C LYS A 171 -13.19 -17.43 5.29
N LEU A 172 -14.14 -16.65 4.78
CA LEU A 172 -15.42 -16.36 5.41
C LEU A 172 -16.54 -16.61 4.38
N GLY A 173 -17.14 -17.81 4.43
CA GLY A 173 -18.13 -18.22 3.42
C GLY A 173 -17.53 -18.27 2.01
N SER A 174 -18.07 -17.46 1.09
CA SER A 174 -17.56 -17.30 -0.27
C SER A 174 -16.42 -16.29 -0.40
N PHE A 175 -16.18 -15.47 0.63
CA PHE A 175 -15.09 -14.52 0.64
C PHE A 175 -13.79 -15.21 1.06
N GLU A 176 -12.76 -15.05 0.25
CA GLU A 176 -11.41 -15.53 0.54
C GLU A 176 -10.41 -14.40 0.30
N ARG A 177 -9.61 -14.12 1.33
CA ARG A 177 -8.50 -13.18 1.29
C ARG A 177 -7.23 -13.86 1.72
N GLY A 178 -6.17 -13.67 0.98
CA GLY A 178 -4.88 -14.24 1.36
C GLY A 178 -3.73 -13.46 0.74
N MET A 179 -2.61 -13.47 1.46
CA MET A 179 -1.39 -12.74 1.13
C MET A 179 -0.17 -13.65 1.18
N TYR A 180 0.72 -13.47 0.21
CA TYR A 180 2.11 -13.84 0.35
C TYR A 180 2.80 -12.76 1.17
N ASN A 181 3.39 -13.12 2.31
CA ASN A 181 4.22 -12.22 3.09
C ASN A 181 5.66 -12.37 2.57
N MET A 182 6.22 -11.30 2.02
CA MET A 182 7.52 -11.35 1.34
C MET A 182 8.53 -10.43 2.04
N GLU A 183 9.80 -10.81 2.01
CA GLU A 183 10.90 -10.05 2.60
C GLU A 183 12.10 -9.92 1.66
N LEU A 184 12.80 -8.81 1.77
CA LEU A 184 14.14 -8.59 1.24
C LEU A 184 15.08 -8.26 2.40
N ILE A 185 16.09 -9.09 2.61
CA ILE A 185 17.18 -8.81 3.56
C ILE A 185 18.08 -7.73 2.93
N LEU A 186 18.42 -6.68 3.67
CA LEU A 186 19.08 -5.48 3.17
C LEU A 186 20.59 -5.45 3.43
#